data_dffa509a70465cf381ad17882a064995
#
_entry.id   dffa509a70465cf381ad17882a064995
#
_cell.length_a   1.000
_cell.length_b   1.000
_cell.length_c   1.000
_cell.angle_alpha   90.00
_cell.angle_beta   90.00
_cell.angle_gamma   90.00
#
_symmetry.space_group_name_H-M   'P 1'
#
loop_
_entity.id
_entity.type
_entity.pdbx_description
1 polymer ?
#
loop_
_entity_poly.entity_id
_entity_poly.type
_entity_poly.pdbx_seq_one_letter_code
_entity_poly.pdbx_strand_id
1 'polypeptide(L)'
;MDPSRSFSRHDVLTGSPAGDDPRSLPLLPDPLPPGAPPNFHVLTKPTGAVCNLDCTYCFFLSKEALYPGSKFRMTDETHEQYVRQLIEAHQTEMVTIAWQGGEPTLMGLDFFRRTIELVDRYKRPGQVFEHTLQTNGTKIDEEWAAFFAEHRFLVGLSMDGPPDIHDAQRVD
;
A
#
# COMPACT_ATOMS: atom_id res chain seq x y z
N MET A 1 12.91 11.91 36.76
CA MET A 1 11.95 11.62 35.68
C MET A 1 10.65 12.28 36.07
N ASP A 2 10.27 13.34 35.36
CA ASP A 2 9.07 14.14 35.64
C ASP A 2 7.88 13.54 34.87
N PRO A 3 6.79 13.09 35.52
CA PRO A 3 5.66 12.44 34.89
C PRO A 3 4.59 13.39 34.33
N SER A 4 4.87 14.69 34.17
CA SER A 4 3.84 15.71 33.87
C SER A 4 3.83 16.26 32.42
N ARG A 5 4.47 15.61 31.45
CA ARG A 5 4.30 15.99 30.04
C ARG A 5 3.16 15.22 29.38
N SER A 6 1.98 15.80 29.43
CA SER A 6 0.84 15.39 28.60
C SER A 6 1.11 15.87 27.16
N PHE A 7 1.25 14.92 26.22
CA PHE A 7 1.22 15.24 24.79
C PHE A 7 -0.20 15.62 24.40
N SER A 8 -0.41 16.89 24.06
CA SER A 8 -1.66 17.35 23.46
C SER A 8 -1.72 16.92 21.99
N ARG A 9 -2.85 16.32 21.58
CA ARG A 9 -3.13 15.95 20.18
C ARG A 9 -3.22 17.16 19.23
N HIS A 10 -3.11 18.38 19.72
CA HIS A 10 -3.22 19.61 18.92
C HIS A 10 -1.89 20.09 18.33
N ASP A 11 -0.76 19.59 18.81
CA ASP A 11 0.55 20.10 18.38
C ASP A 11 1.07 19.49 17.07
N VAL A 12 0.33 18.55 16.48
CA VAL A 12 0.74 17.83 15.24
C VAL A 12 0.18 18.47 13.96
N LEU A 13 -0.77 19.42 14.07
CA LEU A 13 -1.52 19.90 12.90
C LEU A 13 -1.36 21.38 12.53
N THR A 14 -0.46 22.13 13.20
CA THR A 14 -0.26 23.56 12.89
C THR A 14 1.16 23.83 12.44
N GLY A 15 1.46 23.60 11.17
CA GLY A 15 2.76 23.93 10.62
C GLY A 15 2.99 23.52 9.17
N SER A 16 2.01 23.75 8.28
CA SER A 16 2.33 23.79 6.85
C SER A 16 2.53 25.22 6.44
N PRO A 17 3.74 25.65 6.04
CA PRO A 17 3.91 26.88 5.28
C PRO A 17 3.23 26.69 3.92
N ALA A 18 2.36 27.62 3.53
CA ALA A 18 1.75 27.67 2.23
C ALA A 18 2.85 27.83 1.16
N GLY A 19 2.93 26.89 0.20
CA GLY A 19 3.68 27.12 -1.02
C GLY A 19 4.57 25.99 -1.53
N ASP A 20 4.70 24.86 -0.85
CA ASP A 20 5.54 23.77 -1.35
C ASP A 20 4.74 22.87 -2.31
N ASP A 21 5.17 22.86 -3.58
CA ASP A 21 4.75 21.85 -4.56
C ASP A 21 4.96 20.45 -3.94
N PRO A 22 3.91 19.60 -3.80
CA PRO A 22 4.06 18.25 -3.25
C PRO A 22 5.07 17.40 -4.04
N ARG A 23 5.52 17.85 -5.21
CA ARG A 23 6.60 17.26 -6.00
C ARG A 23 8.00 17.68 -5.50
N SER A 24 8.09 18.66 -4.59
CA SER A 24 9.33 19.19 -4.04
C SER A 24 9.66 18.69 -2.64
N LEU A 25 9.09 17.54 -2.21
CA LEU A 25 9.57 16.91 -0.99
C LEU A 25 11.07 16.70 -1.10
N PRO A 26 11.86 17.14 -0.07
CA PRO A 26 13.28 16.97 -0.12
C PRO A 26 13.60 15.48 -0.33
N LEU A 27 14.51 15.21 -1.25
CA LEU A 27 15.08 13.88 -1.41
C LEU A 27 15.56 13.44 -0.02
N LEU A 28 15.31 12.18 0.33
CA LEU A 28 15.87 11.63 1.55
C LEU A 28 17.38 11.91 1.55
N PRO A 29 17.95 12.31 2.71
CA PRO A 29 19.37 12.60 2.77
C PRO A 29 20.18 11.38 2.33
N ASP A 30 21.06 11.58 1.40
CA ASP A 30 22.04 10.59 0.98
C ASP A 30 23.41 10.99 1.55
N PRO A 31 24.01 10.20 2.41
CA PRO A 31 23.66 8.83 2.82
C PRO A 31 22.58 8.77 3.91
N LEU A 32 21.97 7.59 4.07
CA LEU A 32 21.03 7.32 5.18
C LEU A 32 21.68 7.66 6.52
N PRO A 33 20.88 8.11 7.51
CA PRO A 33 21.37 8.34 8.86
C PRO A 33 22.13 7.13 9.42
N PRO A 34 23.20 7.32 10.21
CA PRO A 34 23.90 6.20 10.84
C PRO A 34 22.93 5.28 11.60
N GLY A 35 22.99 3.98 11.31
CA GLY A 35 22.10 2.97 11.92
C GLY A 35 20.72 2.82 11.25
N ALA A 36 20.41 3.59 10.21
CA ALA A 36 19.18 3.33 9.44
C ALA A 36 19.31 2.02 8.64
N PRO A 37 18.24 1.21 8.57
CA PRO A 37 18.27 -0.01 7.77
C PRO A 37 18.37 0.34 6.28
N PRO A 38 19.12 -0.43 5.48
CA PRO A 38 19.24 -0.19 4.03
C PRO A 38 17.96 -0.50 3.26
N ASN A 39 17.04 -1.22 3.87
CA ASN A 39 15.74 -1.58 3.32
C ASN A 39 14.71 -1.73 4.46
N PHE A 40 13.45 -1.72 4.09
CA PHE A 40 12.31 -1.96 4.98
C PHE A 40 11.14 -2.54 4.18
N HIS A 41 10.16 -3.07 4.87
CA HIS A 41 8.95 -3.61 4.24
C HIS A 41 7.74 -2.75 4.58
N VAL A 42 6.94 -2.41 3.56
CA VAL A 42 5.69 -1.66 3.70
C VAL A 42 4.54 -2.45 3.11
N LEU A 43 3.55 -2.78 3.93
CA LEU A 43 2.27 -3.31 3.47
C LEU A 43 1.32 -2.14 3.18
N THR A 44 1.09 -1.86 1.90
CA THR A 44 0.32 -0.70 1.47
C THR A 44 -1.14 -1.08 1.22
N LYS A 45 -2.04 -0.24 1.71
CA LYS A 45 -3.49 -0.46 1.69
C LYS A 45 -4.19 0.62 0.86
N PRO A 46 -4.23 0.47 -0.47
CA PRO A 46 -4.70 1.52 -1.36
C PRO A 46 -6.20 1.79 -1.24
N THR A 47 -6.97 0.80 -0.75
CA THR A 47 -8.41 0.91 -0.45
C THR A 47 -8.69 1.04 1.05
N GLY A 48 -7.64 1.16 1.90
CA GLY A 48 -7.81 1.16 3.35
C GLY A 48 -8.49 -0.12 3.84
N ALA A 49 -9.63 0.05 4.52
CA ALA A 49 -10.43 -1.04 5.04
C ALA A 49 -11.53 -1.53 4.08
N VAL A 50 -11.79 -0.79 2.97
CA VAL A 50 -12.90 -1.11 2.07
C VAL A 50 -12.66 -2.44 1.34
N CYS A 51 -13.67 -3.30 1.42
CA CYS A 51 -13.70 -4.61 0.77
C CYS A 51 -15.08 -4.85 0.14
N ASN A 52 -15.15 -5.78 -0.77
CA ASN A 52 -16.39 -6.26 -1.37
C ASN A 52 -16.89 -7.58 -0.75
N LEU A 53 -16.26 -8.02 0.34
CA LEU A 53 -16.72 -9.11 1.19
C LEU A 53 -16.83 -8.63 2.64
N ASP A 54 -17.76 -9.24 3.39
CA ASP A 54 -17.98 -8.98 4.82
C ASP A 54 -17.62 -10.20 5.67
N CYS A 55 -16.39 -10.70 5.51
CA CYS A 55 -15.92 -11.91 6.17
C CYS A 55 -16.11 -11.85 7.70
N THR A 56 -16.69 -12.89 8.30
CA THR A 56 -17.13 -12.92 9.71
C THR A 56 -16.00 -12.63 10.72
N TYR A 57 -14.76 -12.92 10.39
CA TYR A 57 -13.57 -12.72 11.23
C TYR A 57 -12.72 -11.51 10.82
N CYS A 58 -13.15 -10.70 9.86
CA CYS A 58 -12.33 -9.62 9.31
C CYS A 58 -12.14 -8.48 10.30
N PHE A 59 -10.91 -8.27 10.72
CA PHE A 59 -10.57 -7.16 11.62
C PHE A 59 -10.43 -5.79 10.92
N PHE A 60 -10.52 -5.76 9.58
CA PHE A 60 -10.43 -4.51 8.82
C PHE A 60 -11.74 -3.77 8.69
N LEU A 61 -12.87 -4.46 8.54
CA LEU A 61 -14.17 -3.86 8.20
C LEU A 61 -14.60 -2.76 9.18
N SER A 62 -14.43 -2.99 10.48
CA SER A 62 -14.76 -1.98 11.48
C SER A 62 -13.87 -0.73 11.46
N LYS A 63 -12.76 -0.76 10.73
CA LYS A 63 -11.80 0.37 10.69
C LYS A 63 -12.28 1.55 9.85
N GLU A 64 -13.26 1.37 8.99
CA GLU A 64 -13.88 2.46 8.24
C GLU A 64 -14.46 3.54 9.20
N ALA A 65 -15.03 3.12 10.31
CA ALA A 65 -15.57 4.02 11.32
C ALA A 65 -14.52 4.97 11.94
N LEU A 66 -13.24 4.66 11.85
CA LEU A 66 -12.15 5.49 12.38
C LEU A 66 -11.83 6.70 11.47
N TYR A 67 -12.32 6.69 10.24
CA TYR A 67 -11.98 7.72 9.23
C TYR A 67 -13.25 8.25 8.56
N PRO A 68 -14.17 8.90 9.29
CA PRO A 68 -15.43 9.39 8.74
C PRO A 68 -15.15 10.38 7.58
N GLY A 69 -15.83 10.19 6.46
CA GLY A 69 -15.68 11.01 5.27
C GLY A 69 -14.50 10.64 4.36
N SER A 70 -13.68 9.67 4.73
CA SER A 70 -12.66 9.11 3.84
C SER A 70 -13.32 8.33 2.70
N LYS A 71 -12.79 8.48 1.48
CA LYS A 71 -13.17 7.63 0.34
C LYS A 71 -12.42 6.29 0.35
N PHE A 72 -11.46 6.11 1.24
CA PHE A 72 -10.59 4.93 1.32
C PHE A 72 -10.01 4.54 -0.03
N ARG A 73 -9.59 5.51 -0.81
CA ARG A 73 -9.03 5.30 -2.13
C ARG A 73 -7.79 6.17 -2.29
N MET A 74 -6.65 5.54 -2.53
CA MET A 74 -5.39 6.22 -2.77
C MET A 74 -5.52 7.11 -4.02
N THR A 75 -5.13 8.37 -3.90
CA THR A 75 -5.12 9.29 -5.05
C THR A 75 -3.89 9.03 -5.93
N ASP A 76 -3.93 9.49 -7.18
CA ASP A 76 -2.82 9.34 -8.11
C ASP A 76 -1.55 10.03 -7.60
N GLU A 77 -1.69 11.19 -6.94
CA GLU A 77 -0.56 11.91 -6.34
C GLU A 77 0.07 11.12 -5.18
N THR A 78 -0.78 10.55 -4.30
CA THR A 78 -0.30 9.72 -3.18
C THR A 78 0.37 8.45 -3.70
N HIS A 79 -0.19 7.83 -4.74
CA HIS A 79 0.36 6.64 -5.39
C HIS A 79 1.75 6.92 -5.97
N GLU A 80 1.90 8.00 -6.73
CA GLU A 80 3.19 8.39 -7.30
C GLU A 80 4.22 8.72 -6.22
N GLN A 81 3.83 9.48 -5.18
CA GLN A 81 4.70 9.77 -4.04
C GLN A 81 5.13 8.51 -3.32
N TYR A 82 4.20 7.58 -3.06
CA TYR A 82 4.49 6.31 -2.40
C TYR A 82 5.54 5.52 -3.17
N VAL A 83 5.30 5.27 -4.47
CA VAL A 83 6.22 4.47 -5.30
C VAL A 83 7.59 5.14 -5.39
N ARG A 84 7.62 6.46 -5.64
CA ARG A 84 8.88 7.21 -5.72
C ARG A 84 9.67 7.14 -4.43
N GLN A 85 9.05 7.48 -3.30
CA GLN A 85 9.74 7.51 -2.00
C GLN A 85 10.19 6.11 -1.55
N LEU A 86 9.38 5.07 -1.83
CA LEU A 86 9.76 3.69 -1.55
C LEU A 86 11.05 3.32 -2.30
N ILE A 87 11.13 3.66 -3.58
CA ILE A 87 12.32 3.39 -4.42
C ILE A 87 13.52 4.20 -3.94
N GLU A 88 13.34 5.49 -3.70
CA GLU A 88 14.42 6.39 -3.25
C GLU A 88 14.98 5.99 -1.88
N ALA A 89 14.13 5.51 -0.97
CA ALA A 89 14.53 5.12 0.38
C ALA A 89 15.27 3.78 0.47
N HIS A 90 15.13 2.90 -0.54
CA HIS A 90 15.82 1.62 -0.55
C HIS A 90 17.22 1.75 -1.15
N GLN A 91 18.24 1.28 -0.42
CA GLN A 91 19.63 1.22 -0.89
C GLN A 91 20.04 -0.20 -1.35
N THR A 92 19.11 -1.14 -1.36
CA THR A 92 19.30 -2.51 -1.82
C THR A 92 18.87 -2.67 -3.27
N GLU A 93 19.37 -3.71 -3.92
CA GLU A 93 18.95 -4.07 -5.27
C GLU A 93 17.48 -4.49 -5.32
N MET A 94 17.03 -5.26 -4.31
CA MET A 94 15.67 -5.76 -4.24
C MET A 94 14.74 -4.76 -3.53
N VAL A 95 13.65 -4.39 -4.20
CA VAL A 95 12.59 -3.54 -3.64
C VAL A 95 11.25 -4.25 -3.78
N THR A 96 10.58 -4.51 -2.66
CA THR A 96 9.27 -5.15 -2.66
C THR A 96 8.16 -4.10 -2.58
N ILE A 97 7.21 -4.14 -3.51
CA ILE A 97 5.97 -3.37 -3.49
C ILE A 97 4.84 -4.30 -3.12
N ALA A 98 4.31 -4.15 -1.91
CA ALA A 98 3.33 -5.07 -1.35
C ALA A 98 1.97 -4.39 -1.15
N TRP A 99 0.94 -4.95 -1.79
CA TRP A 99 -0.43 -4.48 -1.74
C TRP A 99 -1.30 -5.42 -0.90
N GLN A 100 -2.00 -4.83 0.05
CA GLN A 100 -2.93 -5.52 0.94
C GLN A 100 -4.08 -4.56 1.34
N GLY A 101 -4.88 -4.91 2.31
CA GLY A 101 -5.88 -4.03 2.94
C GLY A 101 -7.23 -4.70 3.04
N GLY A 102 -8.32 -3.98 2.74
CA GLY A 102 -9.63 -4.56 2.48
C GLY A 102 -9.53 -5.43 1.23
N GLU A 103 -9.93 -4.92 0.08
CA GLU A 103 -9.66 -5.61 -1.19
C GLU A 103 -8.93 -4.66 -2.16
N PRO A 104 -7.63 -4.84 -2.39
CA PRO A 104 -6.85 -3.94 -3.23
C PRO A 104 -7.27 -3.94 -4.71
N THR A 105 -7.85 -5.04 -5.23
CA THR A 105 -8.31 -5.11 -6.62
C THR A 105 -9.49 -4.17 -6.90
N LEU A 106 -10.16 -3.64 -5.87
CA LEU A 106 -11.16 -2.57 -6.03
C LEU A 106 -10.57 -1.26 -6.56
N MET A 107 -9.25 -1.09 -6.53
CA MET A 107 -8.59 0.03 -7.22
C MET A 107 -8.74 -0.06 -8.74
N GLY A 108 -8.97 -1.24 -9.28
CA GLY A 108 -9.00 -1.52 -10.71
C GLY A 108 -7.60 -1.81 -11.29
N LEU A 109 -7.56 -2.49 -12.42
CA LEU A 109 -6.32 -2.95 -13.05
C LEU A 109 -5.40 -1.77 -13.48
N ASP A 110 -5.99 -0.65 -13.89
CA ASP A 110 -5.24 0.54 -14.31
C ASP A 110 -4.38 1.15 -13.18
N PHE A 111 -4.80 1.02 -11.92
CA PHE A 111 -3.97 1.40 -10.78
C PHE A 111 -2.66 0.58 -10.74
N PHE A 112 -2.74 -0.72 -11.00
CA PHE A 112 -1.56 -1.59 -10.98
C PHE A 112 -0.70 -1.41 -12.23
N ARG A 113 -1.29 -1.15 -13.40
CA ARG A 113 -0.55 -0.73 -14.61
C ARG A 113 0.25 0.55 -14.34
N ARG A 114 -0.41 1.53 -13.71
CA ARG A 114 0.28 2.74 -13.30
C ARG A 114 1.40 2.48 -12.30
N THR A 115 1.26 1.52 -11.40
CA THR A 115 2.37 1.11 -10.51
C THR A 115 3.61 0.71 -11.32
N ILE A 116 3.43 -0.11 -12.36
CA ILE A 116 4.53 -0.53 -13.23
C ILE A 116 5.16 0.66 -13.95
N GLU A 117 4.35 1.55 -14.52
CA GLU A 117 4.85 2.78 -15.16
C GLU A 117 5.65 3.66 -14.19
N LEU A 118 5.19 3.80 -12.95
CA LEU A 118 5.89 4.58 -11.93
C LEU A 118 7.21 3.91 -11.50
N VAL A 119 7.22 2.59 -11.36
CA VAL A 119 8.45 1.84 -11.12
C VAL A 119 9.45 2.06 -12.25
N ASP A 120 9.03 1.93 -13.50
CA ASP A 120 9.89 2.14 -14.66
C ASP A 120 10.44 3.57 -14.73
N ARG A 121 9.66 4.55 -14.29
CA ARG A 121 10.05 5.97 -14.24
C ARG A 121 11.11 6.25 -13.16
N TYR A 122 10.98 5.64 -11.98
CA TYR A 122 11.78 6.01 -10.80
C TYR A 122 12.86 4.99 -10.44
N LYS A 123 12.85 3.78 -11.02
CA LYS A 123 13.85 2.75 -10.75
C LYS A 123 15.27 3.25 -11.06
N ARG A 124 16.20 2.85 -10.21
CA ARG A 124 17.62 3.11 -10.40
C ARG A 124 18.30 1.92 -11.11
N PRO A 125 19.42 2.15 -11.80
CA PRO A 125 20.20 1.06 -12.40
C PRO A 125 20.53 -0.04 -11.37
N GLY A 126 20.26 -1.29 -11.71
CA GLY A 126 20.52 -2.44 -10.84
C GLY A 126 19.39 -2.79 -9.86
N GLN A 127 18.36 -1.96 -9.71
CA GLN A 127 17.21 -2.33 -8.87
C GLN A 127 16.30 -3.35 -9.56
N VAL A 128 15.87 -4.34 -8.77
CA VAL A 128 14.93 -5.39 -9.15
C VAL A 128 13.69 -5.26 -8.27
N PHE A 129 12.51 -5.37 -8.87
CA PHE A 129 11.24 -5.19 -8.17
C PHE A 129 10.49 -6.50 -8.02
N GLU A 130 10.02 -6.75 -6.80
CA GLU A 130 9.09 -7.82 -6.48
C GLU A 130 7.71 -7.20 -6.21
N HIS A 131 6.70 -7.60 -6.98
CA HIS A 131 5.33 -7.16 -6.79
C HIS A 131 4.55 -8.24 -6.06
N THR A 132 3.94 -7.89 -4.93
CA THR A 132 3.11 -8.82 -4.17
C THR A 132 1.71 -8.27 -3.96
N LEU A 133 0.71 -9.12 -4.01
CA LEU A 133 -0.69 -8.76 -3.82
C LEU A 133 -1.39 -9.81 -2.96
N GLN A 134 -2.04 -9.38 -1.89
CA GLN A 134 -2.97 -10.22 -1.13
C GLN A 134 -4.40 -9.84 -1.50
N THR A 135 -5.20 -10.80 -1.95
CA THR A 135 -6.55 -10.58 -2.47
C THR A 135 -7.52 -11.69 -2.09
N ASN A 136 -8.81 -11.37 -2.04
CA ASN A 136 -9.88 -12.38 -1.94
C ASN A 136 -10.17 -13.09 -3.28
N GLY A 137 -9.63 -12.59 -4.38
CA GLY A 137 -9.70 -13.21 -5.70
C GLY A 137 -10.99 -12.96 -6.48
N THR A 138 -12.03 -12.36 -5.89
CA THR A 138 -13.37 -12.24 -6.51
C THR A 138 -13.41 -11.35 -7.76
N LYS A 139 -12.39 -10.52 -7.95
CA LYS A 139 -12.26 -9.60 -9.10
C LYS A 139 -11.24 -10.06 -10.14
N ILE A 140 -10.58 -11.20 -9.90
CA ILE A 140 -9.55 -11.69 -10.82
C ILE A 140 -10.23 -12.41 -11.99
N ASP A 141 -10.00 -11.91 -13.18
CA ASP A 141 -10.38 -12.49 -14.46
C ASP A 141 -9.12 -12.79 -15.32
N GLU A 142 -9.34 -13.13 -16.59
CA GLU A 142 -8.25 -13.46 -17.52
C GLU A 142 -7.32 -12.27 -17.76
N GLU A 143 -7.84 -11.02 -17.77
CA GLU A 143 -7.02 -9.82 -17.95
C GLU A 143 -6.11 -9.58 -16.74
N TRP A 144 -6.62 -9.75 -15.52
CA TRP A 144 -5.85 -9.72 -14.31
C TRP A 144 -4.77 -10.80 -14.27
N ALA A 145 -5.16 -12.04 -14.62
CA ALA A 145 -4.23 -13.17 -14.63
C ALA A 145 -3.08 -12.96 -15.64
N ALA A 146 -3.37 -12.46 -16.82
CA ALA A 146 -2.38 -12.12 -17.83
C ALA A 146 -1.42 -11.03 -17.31
N PHE A 147 -1.95 -9.97 -16.71
CA PHE A 147 -1.16 -8.88 -16.12
C PHE A 147 -0.23 -9.39 -15.01
N PHE A 148 -0.74 -10.22 -14.10
CA PHE A 148 0.07 -10.77 -13.02
C PHE A 148 1.19 -11.67 -13.54
N ALA A 149 0.92 -12.48 -14.58
CA ALA A 149 1.93 -13.32 -15.21
C ALA A 149 3.01 -12.49 -15.91
N GLU A 150 2.62 -11.48 -16.68
CA GLU A 150 3.54 -10.58 -17.41
C GLU A 150 4.49 -9.87 -16.46
N HIS A 151 3.96 -9.31 -15.37
CA HIS A 151 4.73 -8.52 -14.40
C HIS A 151 5.20 -9.32 -13.18
N ARG A 152 5.07 -10.64 -13.21
CA ARG A 152 5.56 -11.58 -12.19
C ARG A 152 5.10 -11.25 -10.78
N PHE A 153 3.81 -10.93 -10.63
CA PHE A 153 3.23 -10.74 -9.31
C PHE A 153 3.22 -12.04 -8.51
N LEU A 154 3.65 -11.97 -7.26
CA LEU A 154 3.35 -12.99 -6.27
C LEU A 154 1.97 -12.71 -5.68
N VAL A 155 1.00 -13.53 -6.01
CA VAL A 155 -0.39 -13.36 -5.58
C VAL A 155 -0.72 -14.30 -4.43
N GLY A 156 -1.03 -13.72 -3.28
CA GLY A 156 -1.60 -14.44 -2.14
C GLY A 156 -3.13 -14.46 -2.27
N LEU A 157 -3.70 -15.65 -2.48
CA LEU A 157 -5.14 -15.82 -2.51
C LEU A 157 -5.67 -16.18 -1.13
N SER A 158 -6.63 -15.40 -0.64
CA SER A 158 -7.30 -15.67 0.64
C SER A 158 -8.28 -16.82 0.51
N MET A 159 -7.95 -17.97 1.09
CA MET A 159 -8.75 -19.19 1.05
C MET A 159 -8.76 -19.89 2.41
N ASP A 160 -9.94 -20.30 2.89
CA ASP A 160 -10.13 -20.86 4.24
C ASP A 160 -10.34 -22.39 4.23
N GLY A 161 -10.13 -23.04 3.11
CA GLY A 161 -10.26 -24.49 2.96
C GLY A 161 -11.36 -24.93 1.98
N PRO A 162 -12.04 -26.05 2.21
CA PRO A 162 -13.14 -26.53 1.36
C PRO A 162 -14.29 -25.53 1.25
N PRO A 163 -15.12 -25.60 0.19
CA PRO A 163 -16.15 -24.61 -0.08
C PRO A 163 -17.11 -24.35 1.09
N ASP A 164 -17.53 -25.37 1.79
CA ASP A 164 -18.44 -25.28 2.92
C ASP A 164 -17.85 -24.48 4.10
N ILE A 165 -16.56 -24.57 4.33
CA ILE A 165 -15.85 -23.78 5.33
C ILE A 165 -15.59 -22.37 4.82
N HIS A 166 -15.14 -22.25 3.58
CA HIS A 166 -14.83 -20.97 2.95
C HIS A 166 -16.08 -20.08 2.90
N ASP A 167 -17.17 -20.58 2.35
CA ASP A 167 -18.41 -19.83 2.11
C ASP A 167 -19.13 -19.47 3.44
N ALA A 168 -18.91 -20.25 4.49
CA ALA A 168 -19.43 -19.94 5.82
C ALA A 168 -18.75 -18.72 6.48
N GLN A 169 -17.54 -18.40 6.07
CA GLN A 169 -16.73 -17.35 6.68
C GLN A 169 -16.57 -16.11 5.78
N ARG A 170 -16.48 -16.32 4.47
CA ARG A 170 -16.27 -15.25 3.48
C ARG A 170 -17.58 -14.95 2.77
N VAL A 171 -18.33 -14.04 3.38
CA VAL A 171 -19.65 -13.62 2.92
C VAL A 171 -19.57 -12.22 2.29
N ASP A 172 -20.52 -11.88 1.41
CA ASP A 172 -20.74 -10.59 0.76
C ASP A 172 -21.94 -9.85 1.39
#